data_8a2cd71c495106bddb20ccedb57f00fe
#
_entry.id   8a2cd71c495106bddb20ccedb57f00fe
#
_cell.length_a   1.000
_cell.length_b   1.000
_cell.length_c   1.000
_cell.angle_alpha   90.00
_cell.angle_beta   90.00
_cell.angle_gamma   90.00
#
_symmetry.space_group_name_H-M   'P 1'
#
loop_
_entity.id
_entity.type
_entity.pdbx_description
1 polymer ?
#
loop_
_entity_poly.entity_id
_entity_poly.type
_entity_poly.pdbx_seq_one_letter_code
_entity_poly.pdbx_strand_id
1 'polypeptide(L)'
;MFSVALARLDGQVVSQPPTDIQAWLSATFPDARKVCSAVPEVPGTITPDEFSDWAAPADVDVTVVRTPLGVAETGSILVTEKELGVNTIAVLAQDLVVLLDPADLVENIHLAYRHPGFADAAYAVLLSGPSGSADIGGVTVHPAQGVTTMTIVLWPRAEGAK
;
A
#
# COMPACT_ATOMS: atom_id res chain seq x y z
N MET A 1 9.39 -2.47 -15.48
CA MET A 1 10.43 -2.56 -14.42
C MET A 1 9.77 -2.68 -13.05
N PHE A 2 8.98 -1.72 -12.59
CA PHE A 2 8.29 -1.75 -11.28
C PHE A 2 7.58 -3.06 -10.97
N SER A 3 6.67 -3.51 -11.86
CA SER A 3 5.90 -4.74 -11.66
C SER A 3 6.77 -5.99 -11.51
N VAL A 4 7.88 -6.06 -12.24
CA VAL A 4 8.83 -7.19 -12.16
C VAL A 4 9.59 -7.17 -10.84
N ALA A 5 9.99 -5.98 -10.37
CA ALA A 5 10.69 -5.85 -9.10
C ALA A 5 9.78 -6.21 -7.91
N LEU A 6 8.54 -5.71 -7.92
CA LEU A 6 7.57 -6.02 -6.86
C LEU A 6 7.17 -7.50 -6.85
N ALA A 7 6.98 -8.12 -8.03
CA ALA A 7 6.63 -9.54 -8.14
C ALA A 7 7.71 -10.48 -7.59
N ARG A 8 8.99 -10.08 -7.60
CA ARG A 8 10.09 -10.84 -6.96
C ARG A 8 9.98 -10.88 -5.43
N LEU A 9 9.18 -9.99 -4.89
CA LEU A 9 8.91 -9.85 -3.45
C LEU A 9 7.46 -10.26 -3.13
N ASP A 10 6.84 -11.08 -4.02
CA ASP A 10 5.49 -11.61 -3.88
C ASP A 10 4.37 -10.56 -3.84
N GLY A 11 4.67 -9.31 -4.21
CA GLY A 11 3.66 -8.26 -4.39
C GLY A 11 3.01 -8.32 -5.77
N GLN A 12 1.81 -7.78 -5.88
CA GLN A 12 1.00 -7.80 -7.10
C GLN A 12 0.81 -6.41 -7.69
N VAL A 13 0.70 -6.31 -9.02
CA VAL A 13 0.41 -5.06 -9.73
C VAL A 13 -0.79 -5.23 -10.65
N VAL A 14 -1.81 -4.43 -10.43
CA VAL A 14 -2.94 -4.25 -11.35
C VAL A 14 -2.58 -3.09 -12.29
N SER A 15 -2.07 -3.45 -13.49
CA SER A 15 -1.54 -2.48 -14.45
C SER A 15 -2.62 -1.73 -15.22
N GLN A 16 -3.82 -2.32 -15.33
CA GLN A 16 -4.98 -1.67 -15.93
C GLN A 16 -5.95 -1.32 -14.80
N PRO A 17 -6.18 -0.03 -14.53
CA PRO A 17 -7.09 0.36 -13.48
C PRO A 17 -8.48 -0.20 -13.75
N PRO A 18 -9.16 -0.78 -12.75
CA PRO A 18 -10.54 -1.21 -12.91
C PRO A 18 -11.44 0.00 -13.19
N THR A 19 -12.49 -0.20 -13.98
CA THR A 19 -13.48 0.86 -14.25
C THR A 19 -14.22 1.29 -12.97
N ASP A 20 -14.44 0.32 -12.07
CA ASP A 20 -15.04 0.51 -10.75
C ASP A 20 -14.14 -0.15 -9.71
N ILE A 21 -13.42 0.67 -8.95
CA ILE A 21 -12.49 0.20 -7.92
C ILE A 21 -13.22 -0.48 -6.76
N GLN A 22 -14.44 -0.05 -6.45
CA GLN A 22 -15.24 -0.61 -5.36
C GLN A 22 -15.73 -2.02 -5.71
N ALA A 23 -16.22 -2.21 -6.94
CA ALA A 23 -16.61 -3.52 -7.45
C ALA A 23 -15.40 -4.47 -7.53
N TRP A 24 -14.23 -3.94 -7.95
CA TRP A 24 -12.99 -4.70 -8.00
C TRP A 24 -12.54 -5.15 -6.59
N LEU A 25 -12.57 -4.26 -5.59
CA LEU A 25 -12.24 -4.60 -4.20
C LEU A 25 -13.14 -5.71 -3.66
N SER A 26 -14.46 -5.58 -3.86
CA SER A 26 -15.43 -6.58 -3.40
C SER A 26 -15.25 -7.94 -4.09
N ALA A 27 -14.84 -7.95 -5.36
CA ALA A 27 -14.56 -9.18 -6.10
C ALA A 27 -13.22 -9.82 -5.70
N THR A 28 -12.21 -9.00 -5.38
CA THR A 28 -10.86 -9.47 -5.02
C THR A 28 -10.81 -9.97 -3.57
N PHE A 29 -11.55 -9.31 -2.67
CA PHE A 29 -11.61 -9.62 -1.25
C PHE A 29 -13.06 -9.89 -0.79
N PRO A 30 -13.67 -10.98 -1.26
CA PRO A 30 -15.12 -11.24 -1.04
C PRO A 30 -15.48 -11.47 0.43
N ASP A 31 -14.53 -11.89 1.24
CA ASP A 31 -14.72 -12.17 2.66
C ASP A 31 -14.39 -10.97 3.58
N ALA A 32 -13.85 -9.89 3.01
CA ALA A 32 -13.48 -8.71 3.76
C ALA A 32 -14.73 -8.01 4.31
N ARG A 33 -14.77 -7.85 5.63
CA ARG A 33 -15.85 -7.18 6.36
C ARG A 33 -15.45 -5.79 6.85
N LYS A 34 -14.18 -5.62 7.20
CA LYS A 34 -13.63 -4.37 7.72
C LYS A 34 -12.57 -3.83 6.76
N VAL A 35 -12.98 -2.86 5.97
CA VAL A 35 -12.14 -2.19 4.99
C VAL A 35 -11.81 -0.79 5.51
N CYS A 36 -10.54 -0.55 5.86
CA CYS A 36 -10.06 0.76 6.24
C CYS A 36 -9.58 1.51 4.99
N SER A 37 -10.17 2.65 4.68
CA SER A 37 -9.71 3.47 3.57
C SER A 37 -9.24 4.84 4.03
N ALA A 38 -8.00 5.17 3.63
CA ALA A 38 -7.41 6.50 3.76
C ALA A 38 -7.59 7.35 2.49
N VAL A 39 -8.32 6.84 1.48
CA VAL A 39 -8.51 7.51 0.18
C VAL A 39 -9.98 7.85 -0.06
N PRO A 40 -10.30 9.13 -0.30
CA PRO A 40 -11.70 9.58 -0.45
C PRO A 40 -12.42 8.93 -1.64
N GLU A 41 -11.70 8.63 -2.72
CA GLU A 41 -12.27 8.02 -3.93
C GLU A 41 -12.62 6.53 -3.78
N VAL A 42 -12.20 5.91 -2.69
CA VAL A 42 -12.47 4.49 -2.39
C VAL A 42 -13.09 4.39 -1.00
N PRO A 43 -14.41 4.51 -0.84
CA PRO A 43 -15.06 4.42 0.46
C PRO A 43 -14.80 3.07 1.13
N GLY A 44 -14.35 3.11 2.39
CA GLY A 44 -14.22 1.94 3.27
C GLY A 44 -15.40 1.81 4.23
N THR A 45 -15.37 0.77 5.05
CA THR A 45 -16.31 0.61 6.19
C THR A 45 -15.87 1.42 7.41
N ILE A 46 -14.58 1.80 7.44
CA ILE A 46 -13.94 2.61 8.49
C ILE A 46 -12.86 3.49 7.88
N THR A 47 -12.59 4.62 8.51
CA THR A 47 -11.48 5.52 8.15
C THR A 47 -10.38 5.50 9.22
N PRO A 48 -9.14 5.92 8.91
CA PRO A 48 -8.05 5.95 9.89
C PRO A 48 -8.37 6.77 11.15
N ASP A 49 -9.15 7.83 11.02
CA ASP A 49 -9.51 8.73 12.14
C ASP A 49 -10.39 8.08 13.22
N GLU A 50 -10.99 6.93 12.89
CA GLU A 50 -11.86 6.20 13.81
C GLU A 50 -11.08 5.27 14.76
N PHE A 51 -9.77 5.07 14.54
CA PHE A 51 -8.96 4.27 15.44
C PHE A 51 -8.57 5.04 16.70
N SER A 52 -8.80 4.42 17.85
CA SER A 52 -8.49 5.02 19.15
C SER A 52 -7.03 4.83 19.58
N ASP A 53 -6.36 3.82 19.01
CA ASP A 53 -4.96 3.49 19.32
C ASP A 53 -4.25 2.82 18.13
N TRP A 54 -2.92 2.66 18.26
CA TRP A 54 -2.06 2.13 17.20
C TRP A 54 -2.27 0.62 16.93
N ALA A 55 -2.86 -0.13 17.83
CA ALA A 55 -3.08 -1.57 17.68
C ALA A 55 -4.45 -1.90 17.10
N ALA A 56 -5.39 -0.95 17.12
CA ALA A 56 -6.75 -1.13 16.63
C ALA A 56 -6.83 -1.59 15.15
N PRO A 57 -5.88 -1.25 14.24
CA PRO A 57 -5.90 -1.77 12.88
C PRO A 57 -5.65 -3.28 12.72
N ALA A 58 -5.30 -4.01 13.78
CA ALA A 58 -5.00 -5.45 13.69
C ALA A 58 -6.20 -6.33 13.30
N ASP A 59 -7.43 -5.82 13.43
CA ASP A 59 -8.66 -6.50 13.02
C ASP A 59 -9.21 -6.03 11.66
N VAL A 60 -8.43 -5.25 10.91
CA VAL A 60 -8.77 -4.78 9.57
C VAL A 60 -8.44 -5.86 8.55
N ASP A 61 -9.42 -6.19 7.70
CA ASP A 61 -9.22 -7.18 6.63
C ASP A 61 -8.43 -6.56 5.47
N VAL A 62 -8.84 -5.38 4.99
CA VAL A 62 -8.19 -4.69 3.87
C VAL A 62 -7.95 -3.23 4.23
N THR A 63 -6.72 -2.76 4.02
CA THR A 63 -6.40 -1.34 4.05
C THR A 63 -6.19 -0.81 2.63
N VAL A 64 -6.81 0.33 2.33
CA VAL A 64 -6.63 1.05 1.07
C VAL A 64 -5.95 2.38 1.34
N VAL A 65 -4.79 2.60 0.73
CA VAL A 65 -4.02 3.83 0.83
C VAL A 65 -3.61 4.34 -0.55
N ARG A 66 -3.23 5.60 -0.65
CA ARG A 66 -2.57 6.15 -1.83
C ARG A 66 -1.11 6.44 -1.49
N THR A 67 -0.20 6.07 -2.37
CA THR A 67 1.21 6.43 -2.22
C THR A 67 1.54 7.69 -3.04
N PRO A 68 2.41 8.58 -2.53
CA PRO A 68 2.91 9.71 -3.30
C PRO A 68 4.03 9.33 -4.26
N LEU A 69 4.61 8.12 -4.15
CA LEU A 69 5.78 7.73 -4.91
C LEU A 69 5.94 6.22 -5.01
N GLY A 70 6.30 5.72 -6.22
CA GLY A 70 6.78 4.36 -6.44
C GLY A 70 8.21 4.35 -6.99
N VAL A 71 9.01 3.33 -6.64
CA VAL A 71 10.41 3.16 -7.07
C VAL A 71 10.51 1.97 -8.00
N ALA A 72 10.80 2.22 -9.28
CA ALA A 72 10.78 1.20 -10.32
C ALA A 72 11.87 0.12 -10.15
N GLU A 73 13.04 0.50 -9.64
CA GLU A 73 14.18 -0.39 -9.40
C GLU A 73 13.87 -1.48 -8.37
N THR A 74 13.21 -1.11 -7.26
CA THR A 74 12.99 -1.98 -6.11
C THR A 74 11.57 -2.52 -5.99
N GLY A 75 10.62 -1.97 -6.75
CA GLY A 75 9.20 -2.27 -6.58
C GLY A 75 8.62 -1.70 -5.27
N SER A 76 9.29 -0.72 -4.66
CA SER A 76 8.88 -0.12 -3.40
C SER A 76 7.87 1.00 -3.63
N ILE A 77 7.07 1.26 -2.61
CA ILE A 77 6.23 2.46 -2.50
C ILE A 77 6.62 3.25 -1.26
N LEU A 78 6.50 4.56 -1.32
CA LEU A 78 6.65 5.43 -0.16
C LEU A 78 5.30 5.57 0.55
N VAL A 79 5.29 5.41 1.86
CA VAL A 79 4.15 5.79 2.71
C VAL A 79 4.66 6.65 3.87
N THR A 80 3.88 7.66 4.21
CA THR A 80 4.16 8.57 5.33
C THR A 80 2.94 8.68 6.24
N GLU A 81 3.10 9.32 7.38
CA GLU A 81 1.99 9.59 8.29
C GLU A 81 0.85 10.39 7.62
N LYS A 82 1.16 11.11 6.54
CA LYS A 82 0.18 11.94 5.83
C LYS A 82 -0.82 11.09 5.04
N GLU A 83 -0.33 10.00 4.43
CA GLU A 83 -1.16 9.07 3.68
C GLU A 83 -1.85 8.05 4.59
N LEU A 84 -1.23 7.74 5.72
CA LEU A 84 -1.71 6.68 6.61
C LEU A 84 -2.69 7.16 7.67
N GLY A 85 -2.55 8.41 8.17
CA GLY A 85 -3.25 8.87 9.36
C GLY A 85 -2.78 8.14 10.62
N VAL A 86 -3.00 6.83 10.68
CA VAL A 86 -2.43 5.92 11.69
C VAL A 86 -1.38 5.03 11.03
N ASN A 87 -0.12 5.18 11.42
CA ASN A 87 1.02 4.52 10.73
C ASN A 87 0.90 2.99 10.62
N THR A 88 0.23 2.36 11.55
CA THR A 88 0.10 0.90 11.62
C THR A 88 -0.91 0.31 10.65
N ILE A 89 -1.79 1.10 10.01
CA ILE A 89 -2.77 0.57 9.04
C ILE A 89 -2.11 -0.11 7.84
N ALA A 90 -0.89 0.29 7.47
CA ALA A 90 -0.16 -0.31 6.35
C ALA A 90 0.54 -1.64 6.72
N VAL A 91 0.58 -2.02 7.99
CA VAL A 91 1.34 -3.20 8.45
C VAL A 91 0.55 -4.15 9.34
N LEU A 92 -0.53 -3.71 9.98
CA LEU A 92 -1.33 -4.57 10.87
C LEU A 92 -2.56 -5.18 10.19
N ALA A 93 -3.05 -4.60 9.11
CA ALA A 93 -4.15 -5.19 8.33
C ALA A 93 -3.73 -6.51 7.67
N GLN A 94 -4.71 -7.32 7.28
CA GLN A 94 -4.45 -8.57 6.56
C GLN A 94 -3.91 -8.29 5.16
N ASP A 95 -4.60 -7.43 4.40
CA ASP A 95 -4.27 -7.12 3.02
C ASP A 95 -4.09 -5.62 2.82
N LEU A 96 -3.11 -5.24 1.99
CA LEU A 96 -2.80 -3.87 1.65
C LEU A 96 -3.02 -3.60 0.16
N VAL A 97 -3.93 -2.70 -0.13
CA VAL A 97 -4.18 -2.18 -1.48
C VAL A 97 -3.64 -0.76 -1.56
N VAL A 98 -2.79 -0.50 -2.54
CA VAL A 98 -2.15 0.80 -2.71
C VAL A 98 -2.46 1.37 -4.07
N LEU A 99 -3.02 2.57 -4.11
CA LEU A 99 -3.22 3.33 -5.33
C LEU A 99 -1.93 4.09 -5.65
N LEU A 100 -1.38 3.86 -6.83
CA LEU A 100 -0.19 4.54 -7.33
C LEU A 100 -0.47 5.21 -8.67
N ASP A 101 -0.28 6.52 -8.73
CA ASP A 101 -0.29 7.20 -10.02
C ASP A 101 0.96 6.81 -10.81
N PRO A 102 0.83 6.30 -12.05
CA PRO A 102 2.00 6.00 -12.89
C PRO A 102 2.96 7.18 -13.10
N ALA A 103 2.46 8.41 -13.01
CA ALA A 103 3.28 9.62 -13.11
C ALA A 103 4.21 9.83 -11.90
N ASP A 104 3.92 9.20 -10.76
CA ASP A 104 4.72 9.28 -9.54
C ASP A 104 5.80 8.17 -9.45
N LEU A 105 6.00 7.41 -10.53
CA LEU A 105 7.07 6.43 -10.59
C LEU A 105 8.43 7.10 -10.86
N VAL A 106 9.39 6.85 -9.96
CA VAL A 106 10.79 7.21 -10.18
C VAL A 106 11.63 5.98 -10.51
N GLU A 107 12.76 6.17 -11.21
CA GLU A 107 13.59 5.06 -11.65
C GLU A 107 14.24 4.29 -10.51
N ASN A 108 14.80 5.01 -9.54
CA ASN A 108 15.67 4.43 -8.52
C ASN A 108 15.50 5.09 -7.14
N ILE A 109 16.09 4.46 -6.14
CA ILE A 109 16.01 4.89 -4.76
C ILE A 109 16.66 6.26 -4.50
N HIS A 110 17.68 6.64 -5.26
CA HIS A 110 18.34 7.94 -5.11
C HIS A 110 17.41 9.10 -5.51
N LEU A 111 16.56 8.89 -6.49
CA LEU A 111 15.52 9.84 -6.87
C LEU A 111 14.41 9.87 -5.80
N ALA A 112 14.06 8.71 -5.25
CA ALA A 112 13.06 8.62 -4.18
C ALA A 112 13.46 9.46 -2.96
N TYR A 113 14.69 9.39 -2.49
CA TYR A 113 15.18 10.17 -1.35
C TYR A 113 15.20 11.68 -1.57
N ARG A 114 15.06 12.15 -2.81
CA ARG A 114 14.92 13.58 -3.13
C ARG A 114 13.46 14.04 -3.11
N HIS A 115 12.52 13.09 -2.98
CA HIS A 115 11.10 13.42 -2.95
C HIS A 115 10.77 14.19 -1.64
N PRO A 116 9.97 15.27 -1.72
CA PRO A 116 9.60 16.07 -0.54
C PRO A 116 8.96 15.25 0.59
N GLY A 117 8.27 14.15 0.26
CA GLY A 117 7.68 13.24 1.22
C GLY A 117 8.67 12.67 2.24
N PHE A 118 9.98 12.57 1.91
CA PHE A 118 11.00 12.20 2.91
C PHE A 118 11.43 13.37 3.77
N ALA A 119 11.58 14.56 3.19
CA ALA A 119 12.09 15.72 3.91
C ALA A 119 11.06 16.29 4.91
N ASP A 120 9.78 16.20 4.56
CA ASP A 120 8.68 16.86 5.27
C ASP A 120 7.87 15.91 6.17
N ALA A 121 8.24 14.63 6.24
CA ALA A 121 7.55 13.63 7.04
C ALA A 121 8.25 13.39 8.38
N ALA A 122 7.45 13.21 9.43
CA ALA A 122 7.94 12.70 10.70
C ALA A 122 8.11 11.18 10.70
N TYR A 123 7.35 10.51 9.83
CA TYR A 123 7.46 9.07 9.55
C TYR A 123 7.40 8.84 8.05
N ALA A 124 8.40 8.17 7.51
CA ALA A 124 8.47 7.79 6.09
C ALA A 124 9.09 6.40 5.96
N VAL A 125 8.46 5.52 5.21
CA VAL A 125 8.95 4.17 4.98
C VAL A 125 8.75 3.75 3.53
N LEU A 126 9.72 3.00 2.99
CA LEU A 126 9.59 2.30 1.72
C LEU A 126 9.12 0.87 1.99
N LEU A 127 7.94 0.53 1.50
CA LEU A 127 7.37 -0.81 1.56
C LEU A 127 7.56 -1.52 0.22
N SER A 128 7.98 -2.79 0.26
CA SER A 128 8.27 -3.60 -0.93
C SER A 128 7.69 -5.01 -0.74
N GLY A 129 6.49 -5.22 -1.26
CA GLY A 129 5.80 -6.51 -1.13
C GLY A 129 5.20 -6.79 0.26
N PRO A 130 4.54 -7.95 0.41
CA PRO A 130 3.99 -8.40 1.68
C PRO A 130 5.08 -8.77 2.68
N SER A 131 4.68 -8.89 3.95
CA SER A 131 5.61 -9.27 5.02
C SER A 131 6.08 -10.73 4.85
N GLY A 132 7.39 -10.93 4.75
CA GLY A 132 7.99 -12.27 4.59
C GLY A 132 9.21 -12.48 5.48
N SER A 133 9.43 -13.72 5.91
CA SER A 133 10.64 -14.15 6.58
C SER A 133 11.13 -15.47 6.00
N ALA A 134 12.44 -15.57 5.77
CA ALA A 134 13.11 -16.80 5.31
C ALA A 134 13.91 -17.48 6.43
N ASP A 135 13.79 -17.06 7.68
CA ASP A 135 14.59 -17.54 8.80
C ASP A 135 14.24 -18.98 9.23
N ILE A 136 13.11 -19.50 8.76
CA ILE A 136 12.65 -20.85 9.09
C ILE A 136 12.99 -21.81 7.96
N GLY A 137 14.17 -22.44 8.06
CA GLY A 137 14.59 -23.49 7.11
C GLY A 137 14.85 -23.01 5.68
N GLY A 138 15.03 -21.71 5.45
CA GLY A 138 15.28 -21.15 4.11
C GLY A 138 14.04 -21.05 3.22
N VAL A 139 12.86 -21.33 3.75
CA VAL A 139 11.58 -21.16 3.02
C VAL A 139 10.94 -19.85 3.47
N THR A 140 10.62 -18.98 2.51
CA THR A 140 9.90 -17.74 2.80
C THR A 140 8.47 -18.07 3.26
N VAL A 141 8.07 -17.55 4.42
CA VAL A 141 6.70 -17.64 4.95
C VAL A 141 6.07 -16.25 5.00
N HIS A 142 4.78 -16.20 4.68
CA HIS A 142 3.95 -15.01 4.72
C HIS A 142 2.67 -15.26 5.53
N PRO A 143 2.21 -14.31 6.36
CA PRO A 143 2.97 -13.14 6.82
C PRO A 143 3.99 -13.51 7.91
N ALA A 144 5.10 -12.77 7.97
CA ALA A 144 6.00 -12.86 9.13
C ALA A 144 5.55 -11.90 10.23
N GLN A 145 5.49 -10.61 9.93
CA GLN A 145 4.97 -9.54 10.78
C GLN A 145 4.48 -8.40 9.85
N GLY A 146 3.21 -8.41 9.46
CA GLY A 146 2.66 -7.41 8.57
C GLY A 146 1.61 -8.01 7.64
N VAL A 147 1.34 -7.35 6.52
CA VAL A 147 0.29 -7.75 5.60
C VAL A 147 0.60 -9.08 4.90
N THR A 148 -0.44 -9.88 4.70
CA THR A 148 -0.38 -11.15 3.98
C THR A 148 -0.21 -10.93 2.48
N THR A 149 -0.91 -9.93 1.93
CA THR A 149 -0.80 -9.55 0.52
C THR A 149 -0.59 -8.05 0.37
N MET A 150 0.09 -7.68 -0.70
CA MET A 150 0.26 -6.29 -1.12
C MET A 150 -0.06 -6.16 -2.60
N THR A 151 -1.09 -5.39 -2.92
CA THR A 151 -1.52 -5.14 -4.28
C THR A 151 -1.42 -3.66 -4.63
N ILE A 152 -0.63 -3.34 -5.63
CA ILE A 152 -0.52 -1.99 -6.18
C ILE A 152 -1.46 -1.86 -7.38
N VAL A 153 -2.40 -0.94 -7.30
CA VAL A 153 -3.27 -0.59 -8.42
C VAL A 153 -2.73 0.68 -9.08
N LEU A 154 -2.35 0.58 -10.35
CA LEU A 154 -1.95 1.77 -11.11
C LEU A 154 -3.19 2.61 -11.38
N TRP A 155 -3.36 3.66 -10.58
CA TRP A 155 -4.56 4.49 -10.55
C TRP A 155 -4.19 5.97 -10.71
N PRO A 156 -4.32 6.52 -11.94
CA PRO A 156 -4.06 7.94 -12.18
C PRO A 156 -4.93 8.84 -11.30
N ARG A 157 -4.38 9.94 -10.82
CA ARG A 157 -5.17 10.96 -10.13
C ARG A 157 -6.13 11.61 -11.12
N ALA A 158 -7.30 12.01 -10.63
CA ALA A 158 -8.18 12.87 -11.41
C ALA A 158 -7.46 14.17 -11.76
N GLU A 159 -7.65 14.66 -13.00
CA GLU A 159 -7.06 15.92 -13.44
C GLU A 159 -7.44 17.06 -12.47
N GLY A 160 -6.44 17.69 -11.86
CA GLY A 160 -6.63 18.80 -10.92
C GLY A 160 -6.53 18.44 -9.43
N ALA A 161 -6.40 17.17 -9.06
CA ALA A 161 -6.09 16.77 -7.68
C ALA A 161 -4.58 16.85 -7.44
N LYS A 162 -4.13 17.94 -6.80
CA LYS A 162 -2.77 18.10 -6.28
C LYS A 162 -2.79 17.99 -4.77
#